data_9c506a60faf41cc0e31c8fefee110cc2
#
_entry.id   9c506a60faf41cc0e31c8fefee110cc2
#
_cell.length_a   1.000
_cell.length_b   1.000
_cell.length_c   1.000
_cell.angle_alpha   90.00
_cell.angle_beta   90.00
_cell.angle_gamma   90.00
#
_symmetry.space_group_name_H-M   'P 1'
#
loop_
_entity.id
_entity.type
_entity.pdbx_description
1 polymer ?
#
loop_
_entity_poly.entity_id
_entity_poly.type
_entity_poly.pdbx_seq_one_letter_code
_entity_poly.pdbx_strand_id
1 'polypeptide(L)'
;MGKCRVCGENSPLISGNLGVCLKCIRKKPEKALEVAREAHANSRTVYGLPPEPPRDEGGLPCGVCANNCIIGGGNSGFCGLVWNVGGRLVRFGGTAEQGVLEWYYDGLPTNCVSWWFCPGCTGNGYPKYAYKPEPEYGYYNLAVFYGACSYDCLFCQNWHYRNLSAKHKPVMSAEALAQKAFDKRVSCICYFGGDPSPQMPHSLEASRIALEKAEEEKRIMRVCWETNGYMNPKLAEKAAELALKSGGNIKFDLKAWSEPLAIALCGVSNKPSLENFQRIGEKYYAKRSELPVLTASTLLVPGYVNAEEVEKIAQFISQISPEIPYTLLAFYPCYVMNDLPTTSRKQAMECQQAAQKHLKNTRIGNIHLLS
;
A
#
# COMPACT_ATOMS: atom_id res chain seq x y z
N MET A 1 -27.12 -9.00 1.82
CA MET A 1 -27.74 -7.65 1.96
C MET A 1 -27.43 -7.15 3.35
N GLY A 2 -26.65 -6.07 3.45
CA GLY A 2 -26.27 -5.51 4.73
C GLY A 2 -27.19 -4.39 5.21
N LYS A 3 -27.21 -4.17 6.54
CA LYS A 3 -28.02 -3.15 7.21
C LYS A 3 -27.11 -2.12 7.88
N CYS A 4 -27.36 -0.84 7.62
CA CYS A 4 -26.68 0.24 8.32
C CYS A 4 -27.20 0.36 9.77
N ARG A 5 -26.33 0.19 10.76
CA ARG A 5 -26.68 0.27 12.19
C ARG A 5 -26.99 1.71 12.66
N VAL A 6 -26.63 2.74 11.85
CA VAL A 6 -26.85 4.15 12.19
C VAL A 6 -28.19 4.69 11.66
N CYS A 7 -28.61 4.30 10.45
CA CYS A 7 -29.87 4.81 9.84
C CYS A 7 -30.90 3.73 9.50
N GLY A 8 -30.56 2.46 9.65
CA GLY A 8 -31.46 1.34 9.37
C GLY A 8 -31.59 0.96 7.90
N GLU A 9 -30.95 1.67 6.97
CA GLU A 9 -30.97 1.38 5.52
C GLU A 9 -30.44 -0.04 5.23
N ASN A 10 -31.15 -0.75 4.34
CA ASN A 10 -30.73 -2.08 3.86
C ASN A 10 -30.35 -1.99 2.37
N SER A 11 -29.20 -2.53 2.01
CA SER A 11 -28.73 -2.53 0.61
C SER A 11 -27.70 -3.63 0.38
N PRO A 12 -27.61 -4.23 -0.83
CA PRO A 12 -26.51 -5.10 -1.19
C PRO A 12 -25.14 -4.38 -1.28
N LEU A 13 -25.14 -3.04 -1.32
CA LEU A 13 -23.97 -2.19 -1.33
C LEU A 13 -23.56 -1.70 0.08
N ILE A 14 -24.17 -2.23 1.12
CA ILE A 14 -23.78 -2.01 2.52
C ILE A 14 -23.17 -3.32 3.03
N SER A 15 -21.91 -3.29 3.48
CA SER A 15 -21.34 -4.42 4.20
C SER A 15 -21.98 -4.51 5.58
N GLY A 16 -22.63 -5.65 5.86
CA GLY A 16 -23.18 -5.94 7.19
C GLY A 16 -22.07 -6.14 8.23
N ASN A 17 -20.90 -6.63 7.79
CA ASN A 17 -19.72 -6.83 8.63
C ASN A 17 -19.08 -5.49 9.05
N LEU A 18 -19.13 -4.46 8.20
CA LEU A 18 -18.75 -3.09 8.58
C LEU A 18 -19.87 -2.39 9.35
N GLY A 19 -21.15 -2.67 9.01
CA GLY A 19 -22.33 -2.19 9.71
C GLY A 19 -22.74 -0.75 9.46
N VAL A 20 -22.12 -0.01 8.51
CA VAL A 20 -22.45 1.39 8.19
C VAL A 20 -22.44 1.67 6.70
N CYS A 21 -23.32 2.57 6.23
CA CYS A 21 -23.38 3.02 4.84
C CYS A 21 -22.55 4.30 4.61
N LEU A 22 -22.12 4.53 3.37
CA LEU A 22 -21.37 5.74 2.96
C LEU A 22 -22.06 7.04 3.38
N LYS A 23 -23.40 7.13 3.25
CA LYS A 23 -24.16 8.31 3.64
C LYS A 23 -23.98 8.65 5.13
N CYS A 24 -24.00 7.63 6.00
CA CYS A 24 -23.78 7.84 7.44
C CYS A 24 -22.34 8.17 7.76
N ILE A 25 -21.37 7.53 7.11
CA ILE A 25 -19.94 7.87 7.25
C ILE A 25 -19.70 9.36 6.94
N ARG A 26 -20.31 9.89 5.86
CA ARG A 26 -20.16 11.30 5.46
C ARG A 26 -20.95 12.30 6.30
N LYS A 27 -22.20 11.95 6.68
CA LYS A 27 -23.13 12.91 7.33
C LYS A 27 -23.19 12.81 8.85
N LYS A 28 -22.80 11.67 9.42
CA LYS A 28 -22.84 11.36 10.86
C LYS A 28 -21.57 10.62 11.26
N PRO A 29 -20.35 11.18 10.97
CA PRO A 29 -19.08 10.46 11.10
C PRO A 29 -18.85 9.89 12.51
N GLU A 30 -19.14 10.64 13.56
CA GLU A 30 -18.93 10.18 14.93
C GLU A 30 -19.61 8.83 15.23
N LYS A 31 -20.94 8.75 14.95
CA LYS A 31 -21.71 7.52 15.15
C LYS A 31 -21.29 6.39 14.18
N ALA A 32 -20.96 6.73 12.95
CA ALA A 32 -20.53 5.75 11.96
C ALA A 32 -19.17 5.17 12.29
N LEU A 33 -18.24 5.97 12.77
CA LEU A 33 -16.90 5.53 13.15
C LEU A 33 -16.89 4.72 14.45
N GLU A 34 -17.81 4.98 15.38
CA GLU A 34 -18.02 4.12 16.55
C GLU A 34 -18.35 2.68 16.14
N VAL A 35 -19.30 2.51 15.20
CA VAL A 35 -19.65 1.19 14.66
C VAL A 35 -18.48 0.56 13.88
N ALA A 36 -17.76 1.34 13.07
CA ALA A 36 -16.63 0.83 12.30
C ALA A 36 -15.46 0.37 13.20
N ARG A 37 -15.22 1.04 14.33
CA ARG A 37 -14.20 0.61 15.31
C ARG A 37 -14.42 -0.81 15.84
N GLU A 38 -15.67 -1.21 16.07
CA GLU A 38 -15.98 -2.60 16.47
C GLU A 38 -15.53 -3.60 15.40
N ALA A 39 -15.80 -3.30 14.11
CA ALA A 39 -15.36 -4.16 13.01
C ALA A 39 -13.82 -4.27 12.95
N HIS A 40 -13.11 -3.15 13.13
CA HIS A 40 -11.65 -3.13 13.18
C HIS A 40 -11.12 -3.87 14.42
N ALA A 41 -11.70 -3.65 15.59
CA ALA A 41 -11.31 -4.37 16.81
C ALA A 41 -11.46 -5.89 16.62
N ASN A 42 -12.58 -6.35 16.07
CA ASN A 42 -12.82 -7.77 15.80
C ASN A 42 -11.83 -8.34 14.78
N SER A 43 -11.52 -7.58 13.71
CA SER A 43 -10.59 -8.01 12.66
C SER A 43 -9.15 -8.21 13.17
N ARG A 44 -8.77 -7.52 14.25
CA ARG A 44 -7.40 -7.47 14.75
C ARG A 44 -7.16 -8.34 15.98
N THR A 45 -8.11 -8.33 16.92
CA THR A 45 -7.96 -9.05 18.20
C THR A 45 -7.85 -10.55 18.04
N VAL A 46 -8.45 -11.14 17.00
CA VAL A 46 -8.30 -12.57 16.66
C VAL A 46 -6.85 -12.96 16.32
N TYR A 47 -6.00 -11.98 15.98
CA TYR A 47 -4.56 -12.17 15.76
C TYR A 47 -3.70 -11.67 16.91
N GLY A 48 -4.30 -11.25 18.03
CA GLY A 48 -3.57 -10.64 19.16
C GLY A 48 -2.96 -9.26 18.84
N LEU A 49 -3.47 -8.58 17.79
CA LEU A 49 -3.02 -7.25 17.41
C LEU A 49 -3.83 -6.16 18.12
N PRO A 50 -3.22 -5.02 18.49
CA PRO A 50 -3.97 -3.91 19.09
C PRO A 50 -5.10 -3.43 18.18
N PRO A 51 -6.31 -3.17 18.69
CA PRO A 51 -7.45 -2.71 17.88
C PRO A 51 -7.23 -1.34 17.26
N GLU A 52 -6.48 -0.47 17.91
CA GLU A 52 -6.13 0.89 17.48
C GLU A 52 -4.63 1.15 17.70
N PRO A 53 -4.03 2.15 17.02
CA PRO A 53 -2.66 2.57 17.31
C PRO A 53 -2.51 3.00 18.78
N PRO A 54 -1.65 2.34 19.58
CA PRO A 54 -1.54 2.60 21.01
C PRO A 54 -1.06 4.03 21.30
N ARG A 55 -1.60 4.60 22.38
CA ARG A 55 -1.31 5.91 22.93
C ARG A 55 -1.11 5.81 24.46
N ASP A 56 -0.36 4.81 24.88
CA ASP A 56 -0.24 4.46 26.30
C ASP A 56 0.51 5.56 27.06
N GLU A 57 -0.03 5.97 28.21
CA GLU A 57 0.61 6.95 29.07
C GLU A 57 1.98 6.44 29.57
N GLY A 58 3.02 7.28 29.47
CA GLY A 58 4.39 6.87 29.82
C GLY A 58 5.02 5.85 28.89
N GLY A 59 4.38 5.53 27.75
CA GLY A 59 4.91 4.60 26.76
C GLY A 59 6.06 5.16 25.91
N LEU A 60 6.70 4.29 25.13
CA LEU A 60 7.82 4.64 24.25
C LEU A 60 7.34 4.92 22.81
N PRO A 61 7.80 6.00 22.15
CA PRO A 61 7.42 6.34 20.79
C PRO A 61 8.15 5.47 19.76
N CYS A 62 7.41 4.90 18.79
CA CYS A 62 7.96 4.04 17.75
C CYS A 62 8.57 4.83 16.55
N GLY A 63 7.81 5.74 15.94
CA GLY A 63 8.28 6.69 14.90
C GLY A 63 8.61 6.14 13.51
N VAL A 64 8.40 4.84 13.21
CA VAL A 64 8.71 4.25 11.88
C VAL A 64 7.63 4.55 10.84
N CYS A 65 6.37 4.60 11.26
CA CYS A 65 5.25 4.95 10.40
C CYS A 65 4.37 6.01 11.06
N ALA A 66 3.42 6.57 10.31
CA ALA A 66 2.56 7.65 10.76
C ALA A 66 1.54 7.26 11.85
N ASN A 67 1.45 5.97 12.18
CA ASN A 67 0.72 5.57 13.38
C ASN A 67 1.34 6.15 14.66
N ASN A 68 2.64 6.49 14.65
CA ASN A 68 3.32 7.13 15.78
C ASN A 68 2.95 6.49 17.13
N CYS A 69 2.94 5.15 17.18
CA CYS A 69 2.53 4.40 18.36
C CYS A 69 3.36 4.82 19.59
N ILE A 70 2.66 5.07 20.70
CA ILE A 70 3.26 5.23 22.03
C ILE A 70 2.95 3.95 22.79
N ILE A 71 3.98 3.12 23.02
CA ILE A 71 3.83 1.72 23.41
C ILE A 71 4.16 1.58 24.91
N GLY A 72 3.17 1.23 25.72
CA GLY A 72 3.31 0.95 27.15
C GLY A 72 4.08 -0.34 27.43
N GLY A 73 4.56 -0.49 28.67
CA GLY A 73 5.29 -1.69 29.10
C GLY A 73 4.49 -2.96 28.90
N GLY A 74 5.06 -3.96 28.23
CA GLY A 74 4.41 -5.23 27.91
C GLY A 74 3.47 -5.20 26.71
N ASN A 75 3.24 -4.03 26.07
CA ASN A 75 2.36 -3.87 24.92
C ASN A 75 3.13 -3.85 23.59
N SER A 76 2.39 -4.04 22.48
CA SER A 76 2.92 -3.94 21.13
C SER A 76 2.41 -2.70 20.39
N GLY A 77 3.15 -2.27 19.38
CA GLY A 77 2.67 -1.28 18.40
C GLY A 77 1.59 -1.85 17.48
N PHE A 78 0.87 -0.98 16.78
CA PHE A 78 -0.25 -1.35 15.89
C PHE A 78 0.11 -2.43 14.87
N CYS A 79 1.32 -2.40 14.29
CA CYS A 79 1.77 -3.42 13.32
C CYS A 79 2.10 -4.79 13.95
N GLY A 80 2.16 -4.92 15.28
CA GLY A 80 2.53 -6.15 15.99
C GLY A 80 4.03 -6.44 16.06
N LEU A 81 4.88 -5.74 15.29
CA LEU A 81 6.31 -6.04 15.17
C LEU A 81 7.21 -5.34 16.19
N VAL A 82 6.68 -4.38 16.95
CA VAL A 82 7.45 -3.59 17.92
C VAL A 82 6.78 -3.71 19.27
N TRP A 83 7.55 -4.11 20.28
CA TRP A 83 7.07 -4.32 21.63
C TRP A 83 7.89 -3.51 22.64
N ASN A 84 7.26 -3.00 23.68
CA ASN A 84 7.96 -2.43 24.82
C ASN A 84 8.23 -3.52 25.86
N VAL A 85 9.45 -4.04 25.89
CA VAL A 85 9.89 -5.09 26.82
C VAL A 85 10.88 -4.48 27.82
N GLY A 86 10.47 -4.42 29.08
CA GLY A 86 11.32 -3.90 30.15
C GLY A 86 11.78 -2.45 29.94
N GLY A 87 10.93 -1.57 29.38
CA GLY A 87 11.25 -0.17 29.12
C GLY A 87 12.15 0.06 27.88
N ARG A 88 12.20 -0.91 26.96
CA ARG A 88 12.93 -0.80 25.68
C ARG A 88 12.07 -1.30 24.53
N LEU A 89 12.19 -0.63 23.36
CA LEU A 89 11.54 -1.13 22.14
C LEU A 89 12.34 -2.28 21.52
N VAL A 90 11.73 -3.46 21.54
CA VAL A 90 12.23 -4.66 20.85
C VAL A 90 11.49 -4.78 19.52
N ARG A 91 12.25 -4.96 18.43
CA ARG A 91 11.71 -5.08 17.08
C ARG A 91 11.89 -6.50 16.55
N PHE A 92 10.79 -7.18 16.26
CA PHE A 92 10.78 -8.51 15.63
C PHE A 92 10.87 -8.44 14.11
N GLY A 93 10.77 -7.24 13.54
CA GLY A 93 10.92 -6.97 12.13
C GLY A 93 11.04 -5.47 11.84
N GLY A 94 11.51 -5.14 10.62
CA GLY A 94 11.68 -3.77 10.16
C GLY A 94 13.02 -3.14 10.55
N THR A 95 14.05 -3.94 10.83
CA THR A 95 15.45 -3.52 10.94
C THR A 95 16.28 -4.12 9.80
N ALA A 96 17.54 -3.72 9.65
CA ALA A 96 18.44 -4.32 8.66
C ALA A 96 18.65 -5.83 8.90
N GLU A 97 18.64 -6.26 10.16
CA GLU A 97 18.89 -7.64 10.57
C GLU A 97 17.64 -8.52 10.50
N GLN A 98 16.45 -7.91 10.58
CA GLN A 98 15.19 -8.64 10.70
C GLN A 98 14.07 -7.97 9.90
N GLY A 99 13.58 -8.67 8.87
CA GLY A 99 12.32 -8.40 8.21
C GLY A 99 11.40 -9.62 8.33
N VAL A 100 10.15 -9.41 8.74
CA VAL A 100 9.13 -10.46 8.68
C VAL A 100 8.51 -10.42 7.30
N LEU A 101 8.80 -11.41 6.46
CA LEU A 101 8.42 -11.38 5.05
C LEU A 101 8.43 -12.78 4.41
N GLU A 102 7.69 -12.90 3.34
CA GLU A 102 7.82 -13.96 2.32
C GLU A 102 8.30 -13.33 1.02
N TRP A 103 8.84 -14.14 0.11
CA TRP A 103 9.28 -13.67 -1.20
C TRP A 103 9.17 -14.76 -2.26
N TYR A 104 9.08 -14.34 -3.52
CA TYR A 104 9.11 -15.24 -4.66
C TYR A 104 9.64 -14.54 -5.91
N TYR A 105 10.06 -15.32 -6.90
CA TYR A 105 10.38 -14.81 -8.22
C TYR A 105 9.11 -14.75 -9.06
N ASP A 106 8.74 -13.55 -9.48
CA ASP A 106 7.57 -13.28 -10.29
C ASP A 106 8.00 -12.97 -11.73
N GLY A 107 7.57 -13.78 -12.69
CA GLY A 107 7.97 -13.66 -14.10
C GLY A 107 7.52 -12.34 -14.71
N LEU A 108 8.42 -11.66 -15.44
CA LEU A 108 8.07 -10.47 -16.20
C LEU A 108 7.49 -10.84 -17.57
N PRO A 109 6.48 -10.10 -18.07
CA PRO A 109 5.75 -8.99 -17.45
C PRO A 109 4.80 -9.48 -16.33
N THR A 110 4.81 -8.79 -15.19
CA THR A 110 3.98 -9.14 -14.02
C THR A 110 2.68 -8.33 -13.95
N ASN A 111 1.68 -8.85 -13.22
CA ASN A 111 0.44 -8.14 -12.94
C ASN A 111 0.61 -7.14 -11.79
N CYS A 112 1.17 -5.99 -12.09
CA CYS A 112 1.43 -4.89 -11.17
C CYS A 112 0.60 -3.66 -11.57
N VAL A 113 0.22 -2.80 -10.64
CA VAL A 113 -0.54 -1.57 -10.96
C VAL A 113 0.18 -0.64 -11.93
N SER A 114 1.51 -0.77 -12.06
CA SER A 114 2.36 0.00 -12.98
C SER A 114 2.69 -0.75 -14.28
N TRP A 115 2.15 -1.95 -14.52
CA TRP A 115 2.54 -2.83 -15.63
C TRP A 115 2.52 -2.14 -17.00
N TRP A 116 1.61 -1.21 -17.20
CA TRP A 116 1.35 -0.56 -18.49
C TRP A 116 2.34 0.58 -18.80
N PHE A 117 3.25 0.93 -17.91
CA PHE A 117 4.30 1.94 -18.15
C PHE A 117 5.66 1.58 -17.54
N CYS A 118 5.77 0.57 -16.66
CA CYS A 118 7.04 0.23 -16.02
C CYS A 118 8.03 -0.41 -17.00
N PRO A 119 9.34 -0.19 -16.85
CA PRO A 119 10.37 -0.72 -17.76
C PRO A 119 10.29 -2.23 -17.97
N GLY A 120 10.18 -3.02 -16.90
CA GLY A 120 10.16 -4.47 -16.98
C GLY A 120 8.97 -5.06 -17.73
N CYS A 121 7.84 -4.33 -17.79
CA CYS A 121 6.63 -4.79 -18.46
C CYS A 121 6.42 -4.16 -19.86
N THR A 122 7.17 -3.12 -20.22
CA THR A 122 6.95 -2.40 -21.48
C THR A 122 8.22 -2.13 -22.28
N GLY A 123 9.39 -2.19 -21.66
CA GLY A 123 10.65 -1.73 -22.23
C GLY A 123 10.89 -0.22 -22.14
N ASN A 124 9.98 0.54 -21.52
CA ASN A 124 10.16 1.98 -21.34
C ASN A 124 11.49 2.28 -20.62
N GLY A 125 12.20 3.31 -21.10
CA GLY A 125 13.51 3.68 -20.54
C GLY A 125 14.68 2.81 -21.02
N TYR A 126 14.49 1.95 -22.05
CA TYR A 126 15.58 1.25 -22.72
C TYR A 126 16.57 2.24 -23.38
N PRO A 127 17.89 1.98 -23.35
CA PRO A 127 18.58 0.86 -22.67
C PRO A 127 18.95 1.14 -21.21
N LYS A 128 18.65 2.32 -20.67
CA LYS A 128 19.13 2.75 -19.34
C LYS A 128 18.44 1.98 -18.18
N TYR A 129 17.14 1.74 -18.32
CA TYR A 129 16.31 1.18 -17.25
C TYR A 129 15.59 -0.12 -17.63
N ALA A 130 15.78 -0.61 -18.85
CA ALA A 130 15.25 -1.88 -19.34
C ALA A 130 16.31 -2.63 -20.14
N TYR A 131 16.31 -3.96 -20.06
CA TYR A 131 17.20 -4.83 -20.84
C TYR A 131 16.76 -4.97 -22.31
N LYS A 132 15.49 -4.69 -22.60
CA LYS A 132 14.86 -4.85 -23.91
C LYS A 132 13.99 -3.64 -24.23
N PRO A 133 13.78 -3.28 -25.51
CA PRO A 133 12.81 -2.26 -25.91
C PRO A 133 11.35 -2.73 -25.83
N GLU A 134 11.11 -3.98 -25.48
CA GLU A 134 9.83 -4.65 -25.24
C GLU A 134 9.78 -5.26 -23.83
N PRO A 135 8.66 -5.90 -23.40
CA PRO A 135 8.59 -6.60 -22.10
C PRO A 135 9.75 -7.58 -21.88
N GLU A 136 10.28 -7.59 -20.68
CA GLU A 136 11.48 -8.38 -20.31
C GLU A 136 11.15 -9.86 -20.07
N TYR A 137 10.60 -10.56 -21.06
CA TYR A 137 10.37 -12.00 -20.99
C TYR A 137 11.65 -12.75 -20.62
N GLY A 138 11.56 -13.67 -19.66
CA GLY A 138 12.66 -14.45 -19.13
C GLY A 138 13.39 -13.81 -17.96
N TYR A 139 13.05 -12.58 -17.59
CA TYR A 139 13.48 -11.93 -16.36
C TYR A 139 12.42 -12.05 -15.26
N TYR A 140 12.83 -11.71 -14.03
CA TYR A 140 12.00 -11.80 -12.83
C TYR A 140 11.98 -10.49 -12.06
N ASN A 141 10.85 -10.23 -11.44
CA ASN A 141 10.70 -9.38 -10.29
C ASN A 141 10.93 -10.21 -9.02
N LEU A 142 11.81 -9.78 -8.12
CA LEU A 142 11.84 -10.29 -6.76
C LEU A 142 10.68 -9.65 -6.00
N ALA A 143 9.60 -10.38 -5.85
CA ALA A 143 8.39 -9.95 -5.17
C ALA A 143 8.53 -10.20 -3.67
N VAL A 144 8.50 -9.13 -2.85
CA VAL A 144 8.73 -9.17 -1.40
C VAL A 144 7.43 -8.84 -0.67
N PHE A 145 6.84 -9.86 -0.03
CA PHE A 145 5.60 -9.76 0.72
C PHE A 145 5.88 -9.54 2.21
N TYR A 146 5.71 -8.31 2.69
CA TYR A 146 5.90 -7.98 4.10
C TYR A 146 4.76 -8.45 4.99
N GLY A 147 5.11 -9.07 6.12
CA GLY A 147 4.21 -9.62 7.12
C GLY A 147 3.73 -8.63 8.17
N ALA A 148 3.48 -7.36 7.82
CA ALA A 148 2.87 -6.36 8.68
C ALA A 148 2.22 -5.25 7.87
N CYS A 149 1.36 -4.43 8.47
CA CYS A 149 0.73 -3.28 7.83
C CYS A 149 0.53 -2.14 8.83
N SER A 150 0.55 -0.91 8.32
CA SER A 150 0.20 0.31 9.07
C SER A 150 -1.30 0.62 9.02
N TYR A 151 -2.07 -0.08 8.16
CA TYR A 151 -3.52 -0.01 8.00
C TYR A 151 -4.19 -1.30 8.48
N ASP A 152 -5.52 -1.25 8.60
CA ASP A 152 -6.39 -2.41 8.81
C ASP A 152 -7.53 -2.41 7.82
N CYS A 153 -7.24 -2.48 6.52
CA CYS A 153 -8.28 -2.52 5.49
C CYS A 153 -9.18 -3.74 5.68
N LEU A 154 -10.47 -3.53 5.91
CA LEU A 154 -11.45 -4.61 6.11
C LEU A 154 -11.74 -5.42 4.83
N PHE A 155 -11.32 -4.91 3.67
CA PHE A 155 -11.38 -5.54 2.36
C PHE A 155 -10.02 -6.09 1.88
N CYS A 156 -9.06 -6.30 2.78
CA CYS A 156 -7.68 -6.62 2.41
C CYS A 156 -7.56 -7.97 1.70
N GLN A 157 -7.08 -7.97 0.44
CA GLN A 157 -6.80 -9.20 -0.31
C GLN A 157 -5.58 -9.95 0.24
N ASN A 158 -4.65 -9.21 0.83
CA ASN A 158 -3.42 -9.72 1.43
C ASN A 158 -3.57 -9.95 2.96
N TRP A 159 -4.79 -10.19 3.45
CA TRP A 159 -5.11 -10.25 4.88
C TRP A 159 -4.26 -11.23 5.70
N HIS A 160 -3.69 -12.24 5.05
CA HIS A 160 -2.84 -13.24 5.69
C HIS A 160 -1.53 -12.70 6.28
N TYR A 161 -1.11 -11.46 5.91
CA TYR A 161 0.01 -10.78 6.57
C TYR A 161 -0.14 -10.73 8.09
N ARG A 162 -1.40 -10.73 8.59
CA ARG A 162 -1.68 -10.69 10.03
C ARG A 162 -1.17 -11.94 10.74
N ASN A 163 -1.20 -13.10 10.06
CA ASN A 163 -0.62 -14.33 10.59
C ASN A 163 0.90 -14.22 10.72
N LEU A 164 1.56 -13.62 9.73
CA LEU A 164 3.01 -13.41 9.75
C LEU A 164 3.39 -12.42 10.87
N SER A 165 2.64 -11.33 10.99
CA SER A 165 2.81 -10.34 12.06
C SER A 165 2.64 -10.97 13.44
N ALA A 166 1.56 -11.73 13.68
CA ALA A 166 1.28 -12.36 14.96
C ALA A 166 2.32 -13.42 15.36
N LYS A 167 2.88 -14.13 14.36
CA LYS A 167 3.89 -15.19 14.59
C LYS A 167 5.33 -14.64 14.56
N HIS A 168 5.54 -13.41 14.10
CA HIS A 168 6.86 -12.83 13.83
C HIS A 168 7.74 -13.70 12.92
N LYS A 169 7.16 -14.38 11.94
CA LYS A 169 7.82 -15.37 11.06
C LYS A 169 7.14 -15.39 9.69
N PRO A 170 7.89 -15.79 8.62
CA PRO A 170 9.34 -16.04 8.62
C PRO A 170 10.15 -14.76 8.73
N VAL A 171 11.40 -14.89 9.19
CA VAL A 171 12.35 -13.77 9.35
C VAL A 171 13.49 -13.91 8.34
N MET A 172 13.87 -12.78 7.73
CA MET A 172 15.01 -12.69 6.82
C MET A 172 15.77 -11.39 7.05
N SER A 173 17.10 -11.40 6.96
CA SER A 173 17.89 -10.17 6.99
C SER A 173 17.83 -9.43 5.64
N ALA A 174 18.09 -8.13 5.66
CA ALA A 174 18.16 -7.34 4.42
C ALA A 174 19.24 -7.86 3.46
N GLU A 175 20.38 -8.31 4.00
CA GLU A 175 21.46 -8.92 3.23
C GLU A 175 21.01 -10.24 2.57
N ALA A 176 20.38 -11.14 3.33
CA ALA A 176 19.88 -12.40 2.79
C ALA A 176 18.80 -12.19 1.71
N LEU A 177 17.95 -11.17 1.88
CA LEU A 177 16.98 -10.79 0.85
C LEU A 177 17.66 -10.22 -0.39
N ALA A 178 18.64 -9.31 -0.23
CA ALA A 178 19.39 -8.73 -1.34
C ALA A 178 20.12 -9.79 -2.16
N GLN A 179 20.67 -10.84 -1.52
CA GLN A 179 21.30 -11.97 -2.21
C GLN A 179 20.35 -12.68 -3.19
N LYS A 180 19.03 -12.67 -2.94
CA LYS A 180 18.05 -13.23 -3.89
C LYS A 180 17.95 -12.41 -5.18
N ALA A 181 18.28 -11.11 -5.11
CA ALA A 181 18.33 -10.24 -6.28
C ALA A 181 19.66 -10.36 -7.07
N PHE A 182 20.64 -11.15 -6.61
CA PHE A 182 21.89 -11.35 -7.34
C PHE A 182 21.76 -12.33 -8.51
N ASP A 183 20.67 -13.12 -8.60
CA ASP A 183 20.36 -13.88 -9.82
C ASP A 183 20.32 -12.91 -11.01
N LYS A 184 21.09 -13.22 -12.06
CA LYS A 184 21.23 -12.36 -13.25
C LYS A 184 19.91 -12.13 -14.02
N ARG A 185 18.92 -12.97 -13.79
CA ARG A 185 17.57 -12.83 -14.37
C ARG A 185 16.67 -11.93 -13.53
N VAL A 186 17.08 -11.51 -12.34
CA VAL A 186 16.29 -10.56 -11.53
C VAL A 186 16.64 -9.14 -11.96
N SER A 187 15.69 -8.42 -12.52
CA SER A 187 15.85 -7.05 -13.03
C SER A 187 15.12 -6.01 -12.17
N CYS A 188 14.28 -6.44 -11.24
CA CYS A 188 13.64 -5.54 -10.29
C CYS A 188 13.31 -6.22 -8.95
N ILE A 189 13.14 -5.40 -7.91
CA ILE A 189 12.59 -5.79 -6.62
C ILE A 189 11.33 -4.95 -6.40
N CYS A 190 10.24 -5.57 -5.99
CA CYS A 190 9.02 -4.87 -5.59
C CYS A 190 8.62 -5.26 -4.17
N TYR A 191 8.58 -4.28 -3.28
CA TYR A 191 8.15 -4.43 -1.90
C TYR A 191 6.66 -4.14 -1.77
N PHE A 192 5.91 -5.11 -1.25
CA PHE A 192 4.46 -5.04 -1.06
C PHE A 192 4.01 -5.95 0.10
N GLY A 193 2.80 -6.47 0.07
CA GLY A 193 2.30 -7.49 1.01
C GLY A 193 1.24 -6.94 1.92
N GLY A 194 1.45 -7.01 3.24
CA GLY A 194 0.71 -6.20 4.19
C GLY A 194 0.92 -4.74 3.83
N ASP A 195 2.11 -4.24 4.14
CA ASP A 195 2.63 -2.94 3.63
C ASP A 195 4.11 -2.79 4.05
N PRO A 196 4.99 -2.24 3.22
CA PRO A 196 6.38 -1.98 3.61
C PRO A 196 6.54 -0.89 4.69
N SER A 197 5.56 0.01 4.92
CA SER A 197 5.68 1.14 5.85
C SER A 197 6.20 0.80 7.24
N PRO A 198 5.75 -0.29 7.93
CA PRO A 198 6.29 -0.67 9.23
C PRO A 198 7.71 -1.25 9.16
N GLN A 199 8.18 -1.66 7.99
CA GLN A 199 9.45 -2.34 7.78
C GLN A 199 10.37 -1.60 6.78
N MET A 200 10.14 -0.30 6.58
CA MET A 200 10.94 0.54 5.66
C MET A 200 12.46 0.45 5.86
N PRO A 201 13.01 0.45 7.10
CA PRO A 201 14.45 0.31 7.27
C PRO A 201 15.01 -0.96 6.61
N HIS A 202 14.28 -2.09 6.69
CA HIS A 202 14.66 -3.34 6.05
C HIS A 202 14.66 -3.24 4.51
N SER A 203 13.56 -2.72 3.92
CA SER A 203 13.46 -2.60 2.45
C SER A 203 14.50 -1.63 1.88
N LEU A 204 14.79 -0.54 2.59
CA LEU A 204 15.83 0.43 2.17
C LEU A 204 17.21 -0.18 2.20
N GLU A 205 17.56 -0.95 3.24
CA GLU A 205 18.86 -1.60 3.34
C GLU A 205 19.03 -2.71 2.30
N ALA A 206 18.01 -3.57 2.13
CA ALA A 206 18.05 -4.59 1.08
C ALA A 206 18.17 -3.98 -0.33
N SER A 207 17.49 -2.86 -0.58
CA SER A 207 17.59 -2.12 -1.84
C SER A 207 18.99 -1.55 -2.06
N ARG A 208 19.58 -0.95 -1.01
CA ARG A 208 20.94 -0.39 -1.08
C ARG A 208 21.95 -1.46 -1.47
N ILE A 209 21.96 -2.60 -0.77
CA ILE A 209 22.87 -3.72 -1.05
C ILE A 209 22.67 -4.27 -2.48
N ALA A 210 21.41 -4.46 -2.90
CA ALA A 210 21.09 -4.98 -4.23
C ALA A 210 21.53 -4.01 -5.35
N LEU A 211 21.35 -2.69 -5.15
CA LEU A 211 21.74 -1.67 -6.12
C LEU A 211 23.25 -1.51 -6.20
N GLU A 212 23.97 -1.53 -5.09
CA GLU A 212 25.44 -1.51 -5.06
C GLU A 212 26.02 -2.69 -5.83
N LYS A 213 25.50 -3.89 -5.58
CA LYS A 213 25.93 -5.08 -6.31
C LYS A 213 25.62 -5.02 -7.81
N ALA A 214 24.45 -4.51 -8.16
CA ALA A 214 24.09 -4.33 -9.58
C ALA A 214 24.98 -3.30 -10.28
N GLU A 215 25.37 -2.22 -9.59
CA GLU A 215 26.31 -1.20 -10.10
C GLU A 215 27.70 -1.78 -10.35
N GLU A 216 28.26 -2.56 -9.40
CA GLU A 216 29.51 -3.29 -9.57
C GLU A 216 29.50 -4.22 -10.80
N GLU A 217 28.39 -4.92 -11.01
CA GLU A 217 28.22 -5.88 -12.11
C GLU A 217 27.72 -5.22 -13.42
N LYS A 218 27.52 -3.90 -13.42
CA LYS A 218 26.96 -3.13 -14.55
C LYS A 218 25.62 -3.70 -15.03
N ARG A 219 24.76 -4.09 -14.09
CA ARG A 219 23.41 -4.63 -14.36
C ARG A 219 22.32 -3.58 -14.12
N ILE A 220 21.22 -3.74 -14.83
CA ILE A 220 19.98 -3.04 -14.51
C ILE A 220 19.33 -3.73 -13.31
N MET A 221 19.04 -2.95 -12.27
CA MET A 221 18.26 -3.35 -11.10
C MET A 221 17.34 -2.19 -10.73
N ARG A 222 16.04 -2.41 -10.79
CA ARG A 222 15.03 -1.42 -10.40
C ARG A 222 14.49 -1.77 -9.02
N VAL A 223 14.20 -0.77 -8.20
CA VAL A 223 13.55 -0.98 -6.90
C VAL A 223 12.24 -0.20 -6.84
N CYS A 224 11.20 -0.89 -6.41
CA CYS A 224 9.83 -0.38 -6.38
C CYS A 224 9.18 -0.63 -5.02
N TRP A 225 8.27 0.25 -4.62
CA TRP A 225 7.39 0.06 -3.47
C TRP A 225 5.94 0.16 -3.90
N GLU A 226 5.11 -0.79 -3.47
CA GLU A 226 3.67 -0.74 -3.54
C GLU A 226 3.14 -0.62 -2.13
N THR A 227 2.58 0.53 -1.78
CA THR A 227 2.38 0.94 -0.39
C THR A 227 1.15 1.80 -0.20
N ASN A 228 0.58 1.77 1.01
CA ASN A 228 -0.43 2.73 1.45
C ASN A 228 0.17 4.13 1.75
N GLY A 229 1.50 4.27 1.68
CA GLY A 229 2.18 5.55 1.85
C GLY A 229 2.30 6.05 3.30
N TYR A 230 2.03 5.21 4.30
CA TYR A 230 1.94 5.61 5.71
C TYR A 230 3.26 5.55 6.48
N MET A 231 4.39 5.46 5.76
CA MET A 231 5.72 5.47 6.36
C MET A 231 6.11 6.87 6.88
N ASN A 232 7.13 6.90 7.74
CA ASN A 232 7.75 8.15 8.15
C ASN A 232 8.22 8.95 6.92
N PRO A 233 7.98 10.28 6.83
CA PRO A 233 8.33 11.08 5.66
C PRO A 233 9.79 10.98 5.21
N LYS A 234 10.75 10.91 6.15
CA LYS A 234 12.18 10.76 5.81
C LYS A 234 12.48 9.41 5.17
N LEU A 235 11.76 8.34 5.56
CA LEU A 235 11.91 7.02 4.94
C LEU A 235 11.23 6.98 3.56
N ALA A 236 10.10 7.69 3.39
CA ALA A 236 9.46 7.86 2.10
C ALA A 236 10.37 8.56 1.08
N GLU A 237 11.06 9.62 1.48
CA GLU A 237 12.01 10.33 0.62
C GLU A 237 13.19 9.45 0.22
N LYS A 238 13.77 8.68 1.15
CA LYS A 238 14.85 7.71 0.81
C LYS A 238 14.40 6.66 -0.20
N ALA A 239 13.18 6.13 -0.06
CA ALA A 239 12.62 5.20 -1.04
C ALA A 239 12.45 5.87 -2.42
N ALA A 240 11.99 7.13 -2.46
CA ALA A 240 11.85 7.88 -3.69
C ALA A 240 13.19 8.12 -4.38
N GLU A 241 14.25 8.42 -3.63
CA GLU A 241 15.61 8.58 -4.17
C GLU A 241 16.13 7.27 -4.79
N LEU A 242 15.96 6.13 -4.12
CA LEU A 242 16.37 4.84 -4.67
C LEU A 242 15.54 4.45 -5.90
N ALA A 243 14.21 4.64 -5.87
CA ALA A 243 13.34 4.41 -7.02
C ALA A 243 13.72 5.30 -8.21
N LEU A 244 13.97 6.60 -7.97
CA LEU A 244 14.38 7.55 -9.00
C LEU A 244 15.70 7.14 -9.65
N LYS A 245 16.73 6.84 -8.85
CA LYS A 245 18.06 6.42 -9.34
C LYS A 245 17.98 5.14 -10.17
N SER A 246 17.18 4.17 -9.73
CA SER A 246 17.17 2.82 -10.30
C SER A 246 16.24 2.62 -11.50
N GLY A 247 15.37 3.58 -11.84
CA GLY A 247 14.32 3.37 -12.86
C GLY A 247 13.06 2.68 -12.31
N GLY A 248 12.97 2.48 -11.01
CA GLY A 248 11.79 1.98 -10.33
C GLY A 248 10.73 3.06 -10.05
N ASN A 249 9.70 2.73 -9.29
CA ASN A 249 8.65 3.67 -8.90
C ASN A 249 8.06 3.36 -7.51
N ILE A 250 7.37 4.35 -6.95
CA ILE A 250 6.57 4.19 -5.74
C ILE A 250 5.10 4.29 -6.13
N LYS A 251 4.36 3.24 -5.83
CA LYS A 251 2.94 3.07 -6.11
C LYS A 251 2.15 3.29 -4.84
N PHE A 252 1.48 4.43 -4.74
CA PHE A 252 0.63 4.76 -3.61
C PHE A 252 -0.78 4.21 -3.81
N ASP A 253 -1.24 3.40 -2.89
CA ASP A 253 -2.61 2.94 -2.85
C ASP A 253 -3.46 3.92 -2.01
N LEU A 254 -4.00 4.94 -2.67
CA LEU A 254 -4.85 5.98 -2.08
C LEU A 254 -6.26 5.42 -1.89
N LYS A 255 -6.58 4.96 -0.67
CA LYS A 255 -7.77 4.16 -0.38
C LYS A 255 -9.10 4.92 -0.49
N ALA A 256 -9.11 6.18 -0.08
CA ALA A 256 -10.25 7.09 -0.15
C ALA A 256 -9.76 8.53 -0.04
N TRP A 257 -10.56 9.49 -0.49
CA TRP A 257 -10.33 10.92 -0.28
C TRP A 257 -10.80 11.37 1.11
N SER A 258 -12.06 11.05 1.42
CA SER A 258 -12.71 11.44 2.67
C SER A 258 -12.05 10.73 3.87
N GLU A 259 -11.54 11.51 4.83
CA GLU A 259 -10.90 10.95 6.03
C GLU A 259 -11.84 10.03 6.84
N PRO A 260 -13.11 10.40 7.11
CA PRO A 260 -14.02 9.47 7.79
C PRO A 260 -14.22 8.16 7.03
N LEU A 261 -14.23 8.19 5.69
CA LEU A 261 -14.33 6.98 4.88
C LEU A 261 -13.05 6.14 4.98
N ALA A 262 -11.87 6.78 4.93
CA ALA A 262 -10.60 6.09 5.10
C ALA A 262 -10.51 5.40 6.47
N ILE A 263 -10.91 6.08 7.54
CA ILE A 263 -10.94 5.50 8.90
C ILE A 263 -11.94 4.33 8.97
N ALA A 264 -13.15 4.50 8.41
CA ALA A 264 -14.16 3.44 8.42
C ALA A 264 -13.72 2.19 7.66
N LEU A 265 -12.97 2.33 6.56
CA LEU A 265 -12.52 1.23 5.71
C LEU A 265 -11.17 0.63 6.12
N CYS A 266 -10.27 1.45 6.67
CA CYS A 266 -8.85 1.11 6.86
C CYS A 266 -8.35 1.29 8.30
N GLY A 267 -9.19 1.74 9.24
CA GLY A 267 -8.90 1.84 10.67
C GLY A 267 -8.06 3.07 11.07
N VAL A 268 -7.55 3.84 10.12
CA VAL A 268 -6.68 5.00 10.38
C VAL A 268 -6.93 6.13 9.36
N SER A 269 -6.49 7.35 9.68
CA SER A 269 -6.56 8.52 8.80
C SER A 269 -5.75 8.31 7.52
N ASN A 270 -6.19 8.88 6.40
CA ASN A 270 -5.45 8.90 5.13
C ASN A 270 -4.52 10.12 4.98
N LYS A 271 -4.60 11.11 5.87
CA LYS A 271 -3.83 12.37 5.75
C LYS A 271 -2.34 12.15 5.57
N PRO A 272 -1.64 11.33 6.38
CA PRO A 272 -0.20 11.11 6.22
C PRO A 272 0.16 10.48 4.86
N SER A 273 -0.71 9.65 4.29
CA SER A 273 -0.50 9.07 2.95
C SER A 273 -0.61 10.13 1.86
N LEU A 274 -1.60 11.01 1.94
CA LEU A 274 -1.76 12.15 1.03
C LEU A 274 -0.58 13.12 1.14
N GLU A 275 -0.16 13.46 2.36
CA GLU A 275 1.01 14.32 2.61
C GLU A 275 2.30 13.72 2.03
N ASN A 276 2.54 12.43 2.22
CA ASN A 276 3.70 11.75 1.64
C ASN A 276 3.62 11.68 0.11
N PHE A 277 2.44 11.43 -0.45
CA PHE A 277 2.24 11.44 -1.91
C PHE A 277 2.58 12.82 -2.48
N GLN A 278 2.03 13.88 -1.90
CA GLN A 278 2.30 15.26 -2.31
C GLN A 278 3.80 15.60 -2.20
N ARG A 279 4.42 15.31 -1.06
CA ARG A 279 5.86 15.53 -0.81
C ARG A 279 6.74 14.87 -1.85
N ILE A 280 6.47 13.60 -2.17
CA ILE A 280 7.24 12.87 -3.19
C ILE A 280 6.96 13.43 -4.58
N GLY A 281 5.72 13.74 -4.88
CA GLY A 281 5.33 14.33 -6.16
C GLY A 281 6.04 15.66 -6.42
N GLU A 282 5.93 16.61 -5.51
CA GLU A 282 6.56 17.93 -5.63
C GLU A 282 8.09 17.85 -5.71
N LYS A 283 8.72 16.97 -4.94
CA LYS A 283 10.18 16.91 -4.84
C LYS A 283 10.84 16.09 -5.93
N TYR A 284 10.19 15.03 -6.44
CA TYR A 284 10.84 14.03 -7.27
C TYR A 284 10.20 13.79 -8.63
N TYR A 285 8.89 14.07 -8.84
CA TYR A 285 8.21 13.68 -10.07
C TYR A 285 8.82 14.34 -11.32
N ALA A 286 9.06 15.64 -11.29
CA ALA A 286 9.65 16.39 -12.41
C ALA A 286 11.10 15.98 -12.75
N LYS A 287 11.80 15.26 -11.87
CA LYS A 287 13.18 14.81 -12.11
C LYS A 287 13.28 13.64 -13.10
N ARG A 288 12.17 12.93 -13.34
CA ARG A 288 12.07 11.81 -14.28
C ARG A 288 10.61 11.60 -14.69
N SER A 289 10.03 12.56 -15.40
CA SER A 289 8.61 12.52 -15.80
C SER A 289 8.34 11.53 -16.94
N GLU A 290 9.30 11.30 -17.83
CA GLU A 290 9.21 10.37 -18.96
C GLU A 290 9.08 8.90 -18.53
N LEU A 291 9.58 8.59 -17.35
CA LEU A 291 9.40 7.30 -16.69
C LEU A 291 8.95 7.54 -15.24
N PRO A 292 7.65 7.57 -14.96
CA PRO A 292 7.11 8.05 -13.70
C PRO A 292 7.71 7.36 -12.47
N VAL A 293 8.25 8.15 -11.52
CA VAL A 293 8.75 7.66 -10.23
C VAL A 293 7.62 7.49 -9.21
N LEU A 294 6.49 8.15 -9.46
CA LEU A 294 5.31 8.15 -8.61
C LEU A 294 4.07 7.79 -9.41
N THR A 295 3.23 6.94 -8.85
CA THR A 295 1.92 6.58 -9.40
C THR A 295 0.92 6.34 -8.27
N ALA A 296 -0.36 6.41 -8.57
CA ALA A 296 -1.42 6.14 -7.64
C ALA A 296 -2.31 4.97 -8.09
N SER A 297 -2.92 4.31 -7.12
CA SER A 297 -4.02 3.39 -7.34
C SER A 297 -5.13 3.58 -6.32
N THR A 298 -6.36 3.18 -6.67
CA THR A 298 -7.50 3.16 -5.76
C THR A 298 -8.36 1.94 -6.04
N LEU A 299 -8.70 1.18 -5.00
CA LEU A 299 -9.63 0.06 -5.09
C LEU A 299 -11.08 0.56 -5.06
N LEU A 300 -11.86 0.20 -6.07
CA LEU A 300 -13.26 0.64 -6.24
C LEU A 300 -14.20 -0.23 -5.39
N VAL A 301 -14.21 -0.02 -4.07
CA VAL A 301 -15.07 -0.76 -3.13
C VAL A 301 -16.53 -0.40 -3.36
N PRO A 302 -17.39 -1.36 -3.77
CA PRO A 302 -18.81 -1.10 -4.08
C PRO A 302 -19.56 -0.49 -2.90
N GLY A 303 -20.32 0.57 -3.17
CA GLY A 303 -21.11 1.28 -2.16
C GLY A 303 -20.33 2.27 -1.30
N TYR A 304 -18.98 2.29 -1.39
CA TYR A 304 -18.12 3.16 -0.56
C TYR A 304 -17.21 4.06 -1.39
N VAL A 305 -16.44 3.52 -2.31
CA VAL A 305 -15.54 4.31 -3.17
C VAL A 305 -16.23 4.55 -4.51
N ASN A 306 -16.88 5.70 -4.63
CA ASN A 306 -17.66 6.12 -5.80
C ASN A 306 -16.90 7.14 -6.67
N ALA A 307 -17.53 7.58 -7.76
CA ALA A 307 -16.96 8.57 -8.68
C ALA A 307 -16.56 9.89 -7.99
N GLU A 308 -17.30 10.33 -6.97
CA GLU A 308 -16.98 11.55 -6.20
C GLU A 308 -15.65 11.40 -5.41
N GLU A 309 -15.42 10.25 -4.76
CA GLU A 309 -14.16 9.96 -4.07
C GLU A 309 -12.98 9.94 -5.06
N VAL A 310 -13.18 9.26 -6.20
CA VAL A 310 -12.17 9.13 -7.25
C VAL A 310 -11.87 10.49 -7.90
N GLU A 311 -12.87 11.33 -8.17
CA GLU A 311 -12.70 12.66 -8.75
C GLU A 311 -11.84 13.55 -7.84
N LYS A 312 -12.10 13.54 -6.53
CA LYS A 312 -11.31 14.32 -5.56
C LYS A 312 -9.86 13.83 -5.43
N ILE A 313 -9.64 12.51 -5.47
CA ILE A 313 -8.27 11.95 -5.53
C ILE A 313 -7.58 12.39 -6.83
N ALA A 314 -8.25 12.28 -7.97
CA ALA A 314 -7.68 12.67 -9.26
C ALA A 314 -7.38 14.19 -9.32
N GLN A 315 -8.26 15.02 -8.79
CA GLN A 315 -8.04 16.45 -8.64
C GLN A 315 -6.81 16.75 -7.77
N PHE A 316 -6.65 16.07 -6.65
CA PHE A 316 -5.47 16.19 -5.78
C PHE A 316 -4.18 15.78 -6.52
N ILE A 317 -4.18 14.64 -7.21
CA ILE A 317 -3.03 14.17 -7.99
C ILE A 317 -2.66 15.18 -9.08
N SER A 318 -3.65 15.75 -9.78
CA SER A 318 -3.44 16.69 -10.89
C SER A 318 -2.82 18.02 -10.47
N GLN A 319 -2.94 18.41 -9.19
CA GLN A 319 -2.26 19.59 -8.64
C GLN A 319 -0.73 19.43 -8.66
N ILE A 320 -0.23 18.21 -8.62
CA ILE A 320 1.20 17.91 -8.77
C ILE A 320 1.54 17.80 -10.26
N SER A 321 0.85 16.91 -10.97
CA SER A 321 0.94 16.77 -12.42
C SER A 321 -0.24 15.97 -12.98
N PRO A 322 -0.89 16.43 -14.07
CA PRO A 322 -1.93 15.67 -14.75
C PRO A 322 -1.39 14.41 -15.47
N GLU A 323 -0.08 14.28 -15.60
CA GLU A 323 0.59 13.13 -16.22
C GLU A 323 0.83 11.95 -15.26
N ILE A 324 0.65 12.12 -13.95
CA ILE A 324 0.86 11.04 -12.98
C ILE A 324 -0.10 9.89 -13.29
N PRO A 325 0.41 8.65 -13.49
CA PRO A 325 -0.44 7.51 -13.77
C PRO A 325 -1.36 7.18 -12.59
N TYR A 326 -2.63 6.92 -12.88
CA TYR A 326 -3.63 6.54 -11.89
C TYR A 326 -4.39 5.29 -12.31
N THR A 327 -4.30 4.22 -11.51
CA THR A 327 -4.94 2.94 -11.78
C THR A 327 -6.12 2.72 -10.84
N LEU A 328 -7.31 2.52 -11.40
CA LEU A 328 -8.52 2.15 -10.67
C LEU A 328 -8.65 0.63 -10.67
N LEU A 329 -8.69 0.02 -9.49
CA LEU A 329 -8.69 -1.43 -9.35
C LEU A 329 -10.10 -1.96 -9.07
N ALA A 330 -10.52 -2.99 -9.82
CA ALA A 330 -11.75 -3.70 -9.52
C ALA A 330 -11.61 -4.43 -8.16
N PHE A 331 -12.65 -4.30 -7.33
CA PHE A 331 -12.76 -4.96 -6.03
C PHE A 331 -13.24 -6.41 -6.20
N TYR A 332 -12.67 -7.29 -5.39
CA TYR A 332 -13.12 -8.65 -5.18
C TYR A 332 -13.47 -8.85 -3.70
N PRO A 333 -14.62 -9.48 -3.36
CA PRO A 333 -15.03 -9.74 -1.98
C PRO A 333 -13.96 -10.51 -1.21
N CYS A 334 -13.45 -9.91 -0.15
CA CYS A 334 -12.36 -10.51 0.61
C CYS A 334 -12.34 -10.07 2.07
N TYR A 335 -11.76 -10.89 2.92
CA TYR A 335 -11.56 -10.69 4.35
C TYR A 335 -12.88 -10.38 5.09
N VAL A 336 -12.98 -9.24 5.79
CA VAL A 336 -14.19 -8.86 6.54
C VAL A 336 -15.31 -8.44 5.60
N MET A 337 -15.00 -7.69 4.53
CA MET A 337 -16.00 -7.19 3.56
C MET A 337 -16.24 -8.19 2.40
N ASN A 338 -16.28 -9.48 2.72
CA ASN A 338 -16.58 -10.56 1.79
C ASN A 338 -18.07 -10.68 1.41
N ASP A 339 -18.91 -9.88 2.03
CA ASP A 339 -20.36 -9.81 1.84
C ASP A 339 -20.80 -8.77 0.80
N LEU A 340 -19.87 -8.04 0.19
CA LEU A 340 -20.14 -7.11 -0.90
C LEU A 340 -20.03 -7.81 -2.27
N PRO A 341 -20.74 -7.31 -3.31
CA PRO A 341 -20.52 -7.75 -4.69
C PRO A 341 -19.15 -7.29 -5.21
N THR A 342 -18.72 -7.80 -6.37
CA THR A 342 -17.60 -7.23 -7.13
C THR A 342 -17.94 -5.84 -7.66
N THR A 343 -16.92 -5.05 -8.05
CA THR A 343 -17.12 -3.75 -8.72
C THR A 343 -17.91 -3.95 -10.02
N SER A 344 -19.00 -3.22 -10.19
CA SER A 344 -19.74 -3.25 -11.46
C SER A 344 -19.01 -2.49 -12.57
N ARG A 345 -19.19 -2.91 -13.85
CA ARG A 345 -18.67 -2.18 -15.01
C ARG A 345 -19.11 -0.72 -15.01
N LYS A 346 -20.38 -0.46 -14.64
CA LYS A 346 -20.94 0.87 -14.53
C LYS A 346 -20.13 1.74 -13.54
N GLN A 347 -19.92 1.25 -12.30
CA GLN A 347 -19.13 1.96 -11.29
C GLN A 347 -17.71 2.23 -11.78
N ALA A 348 -17.04 1.24 -12.38
CA ALA A 348 -15.69 1.39 -12.87
C ALA A 348 -15.57 2.45 -13.97
N MET A 349 -16.52 2.48 -14.91
CA MET A 349 -16.56 3.48 -16.00
C MET A 349 -16.86 4.89 -15.46
N GLU A 350 -17.84 5.04 -14.57
CA GLU A 350 -18.16 6.32 -13.93
C GLU A 350 -16.94 6.88 -13.16
N CYS A 351 -16.24 6.03 -12.41
CA CYS A 351 -15.02 6.40 -11.70
C CYS A 351 -13.89 6.79 -12.67
N GLN A 352 -13.71 6.05 -13.77
CA GLN A 352 -12.70 6.39 -14.76
C GLN A 352 -13.00 7.72 -15.45
N GLN A 353 -14.24 7.96 -15.85
CA GLN A 353 -14.65 9.24 -16.45
C GLN A 353 -14.43 10.40 -15.47
N ALA A 354 -14.71 10.21 -14.18
CA ALA A 354 -14.44 11.21 -13.16
C ALA A 354 -12.93 11.52 -13.03
N ALA A 355 -12.08 10.50 -13.03
CA ALA A 355 -10.63 10.68 -13.00
C ALA A 355 -10.08 11.36 -14.25
N GLN A 356 -10.60 11.04 -15.44
CA GLN A 356 -10.17 11.59 -16.73
C GLN A 356 -10.46 13.07 -16.90
N LYS A 357 -11.31 13.66 -16.08
CA LYS A 357 -11.49 15.13 -16.05
C LYS A 357 -10.23 15.86 -15.60
N HIS A 358 -9.36 15.20 -14.83
CA HIS A 358 -8.21 15.80 -14.18
C HIS A 358 -6.88 15.17 -14.60
N LEU A 359 -6.87 13.89 -14.99
CA LEU A 359 -5.66 13.12 -15.28
C LEU A 359 -5.69 12.55 -16.70
N LYS A 360 -4.54 12.62 -17.40
CA LYS A 360 -4.39 12.09 -18.75
C LYS A 360 -4.15 10.58 -18.78
N ASN A 361 -3.47 10.06 -17.76
CA ASN A 361 -3.02 8.68 -17.69
C ASN A 361 -3.84 7.90 -16.65
N THR A 362 -5.05 7.49 -17.02
CA THR A 362 -5.94 6.69 -16.16
C THR A 362 -6.23 5.32 -16.75
N ARG A 363 -6.29 4.29 -15.92
CA ARG A 363 -6.58 2.92 -16.36
C ARG A 363 -7.40 2.15 -15.33
N ILE A 364 -8.27 1.24 -15.81
CA ILE A 364 -8.92 0.25 -14.97
C ILE A 364 -8.06 -1.01 -14.98
N GLY A 365 -7.66 -1.48 -13.80
CA GLY A 365 -6.98 -2.75 -13.57
C GLY A 365 -7.94 -3.84 -13.13
N ASN A 366 -7.49 -5.11 -13.24
CA ASN A 366 -8.26 -6.30 -12.85
C ASN A 366 -9.65 -6.37 -13.52
N ILE A 367 -9.75 -5.98 -14.79
CA ILE A 367 -11.01 -5.90 -15.56
C ILE A 367 -11.78 -7.22 -15.61
N HIS A 368 -11.11 -8.35 -15.44
CA HIS A 368 -11.71 -9.69 -15.38
C HIS A 368 -12.57 -9.91 -14.13
N LEU A 369 -12.43 -9.06 -13.11
CA LEU A 369 -13.24 -9.10 -11.87
C LEU A 369 -14.51 -8.23 -11.95
N LEU A 370 -14.68 -7.44 -13.00
CA LEU A 370 -15.86 -6.57 -13.16
C LEU A 370 -17.12 -7.38 -13.46
N SER A 371 -18.22 -7.10 -12.71
CA SER A 371 -19.56 -7.66 -12.94
C SER A 371 -20.41 -6.78 -13.85
#